data_050203d4e4ac8006ade4482615359e0b
#
_entry.id   050203d4e4ac8006ade4482615359e0b
#
_cell.length_a   1.000
_cell.length_b   1.000
_cell.length_c   1.000
_cell.angle_alpha   90.00
_cell.angle_beta   90.00
_cell.angle_gamma   90.00
#
_symmetry.space_group_name_H-M   'P 1'
#
loop_
_entity.id
_entity.type
_entity.pdbx_description
1 polymer ?
#
loop_
_entity_poly.entity_id
_entity_poly.type
_entity_poly.pdbx_seq_one_letter_code
_entity_poly.pdbx_strand_id
1 'polypeptide(L)'
;HRGGCGFEENTGDGAGILVALPDKFFRAEAKKLGIKLPNFGSYAVGNIFLPVDEEQKQLCIKITESVIYDEGQECLGWRDVPVDADKADVGPASRKAQPTIKQIFIKSGADIEQDEFNRKLYLIRKQISHKIRGNDELSEAKLFYVCSLSTSVIVYKGMLTPAQLFPFYPDLENKDFETHLAMVHSRF
;
A
#
# COMPACT_ATOMS: atom_id res chain seq x y z
N HIS A 1 -13.50 -18.01 16.73
CA HIS A 1 -13.60 -17.19 15.52
C HIS A 1 -13.46 -15.72 15.91
N ARG A 2 -12.47 -15.02 15.32
CA ARG A 2 -12.23 -13.58 15.55
C ARG A 2 -12.58 -12.73 14.31
N GLY A 3 -13.13 -13.33 13.26
CA GLY A 3 -13.65 -12.62 12.09
C GLY A 3 -15.15 -12.42 12.23
N GLY A 4 -15.62 -11.20 12.06
CA GLY A 4 -17.04 -10.86 12.00
C GLY A 4 -17.44 -10.44 10.59
N CYS A 5 -18.67 -10.70 10.23
CA CYS A 5 -19.35 -10.04 9.12
C CYS A 5 -20.23 -8.94 9.71
N GLY A 6 -20.37 -7.83 8.98
CA GLY A 6 -21.33 -6.79 9.33
C GLY A 6 -22.77 -7.22 9.05
N PHE A 7 -23.63 -6.27 8.78
CA PHE A 7 -25.03 -6.51 8.39
C PHE A 7 -25.16 -7.32 7.08
N GLU A 8 -24.13 -7.23 6.21
CA GLU A 8 -24.01 -7.98 4.95
C GLU A 8 -23.01 -9.13 5.16
N GLU A 9 -23.34 -10.36 4.72
CA GLU A 9 -22.47 -11.55 4.87
C GLU A 9 -21.14 -11.41 4.16
N ASN A 10 -21.10 -10.66 3.04
CA ASN A 10 -19.92 -10.41 2.20
C ASN A 10 -19.27 -9.04 2.47
N THR A 11 -19.61 -8.38 3.58
CA THR A 11 -18.93 -7.20 4.10
C THR A 11 -18.21 -7.58 5.40
N GLY A 12 -16.87 -7.70 5.33
CA GLY A 12 -16.05 -8.12 6.47
C GLY A 12 -15.61 -6.97 7.37
N ASP A 13 -15.32 -7.28 8.64
CA ASP A 13 -14.73 -6.35 9.62
C ASP A 13 -13.26 -6.00 9.32
N GLY A 14 -12.69 -6.65 8.34
CA GLY A 14 -11.32 -6.44 7.88
C GLY A 14 -10.49 -7.72 7.86
N ALA A 15 -9.67 -7.86 6.84
CA ALA A 15 -8.68 -8.90 6.73
C ALA A 15 -7.40 -8.35 6.10
N GLY A 16 -6.28 -8.97 6.40
CA GLY A 16 -5.01 -8.58 5.80
C GLY A 16 -3.91 -9.59 6.03
N ILE A 17 -2.85 -9.41 5.25
CA ILE A 17 -1.63 -10.18 5.31
C ILE A 17 -0.42 -9.24 5.25
N LEU A 18 0.52 -9.43 6.17
CA LEU A 18 1.86 -8.87 6.08
C LEU A 18 2.79 -9.99 5.60
N VAL A 19 3.57 -9.70 4.58
CA VAL A 19 4.55 -10.65 4.05
C VAL A 19 5.93 -10.01 3.96
N ALA A 20 6.99 -10.82 3.95
CA ALA A 20 8.30 -10.36 3.52
C ALA A 20 8.21 -9.84 2.08
N LEU A 21 8.92 -8.75 1.79
CA LEU A 21 8.85 -8.06 0.50
C LEU A 21 9.23 -9.04 -0.64
N PRO A 22 8.31 -9.37 -1.58
CA PRO A 22 8.57 -10.29 -2.66
C PRO A 22 9.37 -9.59 -3.78
N ASP A 23 10.70 -9.53 -3.64
CA ASP A 23 11.61 -8.79 -4.51
C ASP A 23 11.47 -9.20 -5.99
N LYS A 24 11.39 -10.49 -6.27
CA LYS A 24 11.21 -11.03 -7.63
C LYS A 24 9.95 -10.47 -8.30
N PHE A 25 8.83 -10.48 -7.58
CA PHE A 25 7.56 -9.94 -8.03
C PHE A 25 7.67 -8.44 -8.31
N PHE A 26 8.19 -7.65 -7.35
CA PHE A 26 8.26 -6.20 -7.52
C PHE A 26 9.24 -5.77 -8.60
N ARG A 27 10.33 -6.51 -8.82
CA ARG A 27 11.22 -6.25 -9.97
C ARG A 27 10.52 -6.49 -11.30
N ALA A 28 9.72 -7.55 -11.41
CA ALA A 28 8.95 -7.82 -12.61
C ALA A 28 7.89 -6.73 -12.86
N GLU A 29 7.16 -6.32 -11.83
CA GLU A 29 6.14 -5.26 -11.94
C GLU A 29 6.75 -3.89 -12.23
N ALA A 30 7.82 -3.49 -11.54
CA ALA A 30 8.53 -2.25 -11.77
C ALA A 30 9.09 -2.17 -13.21
N LYS A 31 9.62 -3.27 -13.73
CA LYS A 31 10.12 -3.35 -15.11
C LYS A 31 9.03 -3.05 -16.14
N LYS A 32 7.78 -3.51 -15.92
CA LYS A 32 6.65 -3.20 -16.81
C LYS A 32 6.35 -1.70 -16.88
N LEU A 33 6.68 -0.97 -15.81
CA LEU A 33 6.50 0.49 -15.69
C LEU A 33 7.74 1.30 -16.09
N GLY A 34 8.80 0.64 -16.58
CA GLY A 34 10.06 1.29 -16.90
C GLY A 34 10.87 1.71 -15.67
N ILE A 35 10.49 1.26 -14.47
CA ILE A 35 11.17 1.56 -13.21
C ILE A 35 12.31 0.55 -13.00
N LYS A 36 13.52 1.05 -12.79
CA LYS A 36 14.70 0.24 -12.45
C LYS A 36 14.92 0.27 -10.94
N LEU A 37 14.60 -0.83 -10.26
CA LEU A 37 14.85 -0.95 -8.82
C LEU A 37 16.34 -1.18 -8.53
N PRO A 38 16.91 -0.51 -7.50
CA PRO A 38 18.26 -0.78 -7.02
C PRO A 38 18.35 -2.14 -6.30
N ASN A 39 19.46 -2.41 -5.64
CA ASN A 39 19.63 -3.63 -4.86
C ASN A 39 18.58 -3.73 -3.74
N PHE A 40 18.25 -4.97 -3.36
CA PHE A 40 17.38 -5.23 -2.21
C PHE A 40 17.95 -4.55 -0.96
N GLY A 41 17.07 -3.92 -0.18
CA GLY A 41 17.47 -3.10 0.98
C GLY A 41 17.71 -1.62 0.64
N SER A 42 18.05 -1.28 -0.62
CA SER A 42 18.23 0.11 -1.08
C SER A 42 16.99 0.70 -1.73
N TYR A 43 15.88 0.00 -1.72
CA TYR A 43 14.56 0.51 -2.10
C TYR A 43 13.49 0.04 -1.13
N ALA A 44 12.40 0.77 -1.09
CA ALA A 44 11.22 0.43 -0.31
C ALA A 44 9.99 0.40 -1.21
N VAL A 45 9.00 -0.39 -0.80
CA VAL A 45 7.67 -0.37 -1.40
C VAL A 45 6.66 0.07 -0.34
N GLY A 46 5.84 1.06 -0.69
CA GLY A 46 4.69 1.48 0.11
C GLY A 46 3.40 1.00 -0.52
N ASN A 47 2.49 0.42 0.28
CA ASN A 47 1.12 0.17 -0.13
C ASN A 47 0.22 1.25 0.49
N ILE A 48 -0.45 2.04 -0.34
CA ILE A 48 -1.12 3.28 0.07
C ILE A 48 -2.55 3.31 -0.45
N PHE A 49 -3.48 3.60 0.46
CA PHE A 49 -4.86 3.94 0.13
C PHE A 49 -4.94 5.43 -0.15
N LEU A 50 -5.61 5.79 -1.22
CA LEU A 50 -5.75 7.16 -1.72
C LEU A 50 -7.23 7.50 -1.93
N PRO A 51 -7.60 8.79 -1.97
CA PRO A 51 -8.91 9.25 -2.40
C PRO A 51 -9.34 8.64 -3.73
N VAL A 52 -10.63 8.51 -3.94
CA VAL A 52 -11.21 8.07 -5.21
C VAL A 52 -11.28 9.23 -6.19
N ASP A 53 -11.60 10.42 -5.69
CA ASP A 53 -11.58 11.65 -6.49
C ASP A 53 -10.20 11.90 -7.08
N GLU A 54 -10.13 12.17 -8.39
CA GLU A 54 -8.86 12.27 -9.12
C GLU A 54 -8.02 13.47 -8.67
N GLU A 55 -8.65 14.63 -8.44
CA GLU A 55 -7.93 15.85 -8.05
C GLU A 55 -7.33 15.68 -6.64
N GLN A 56 -8.10 15.15 -5.70
CA GLN A 56 -7.64 14.87 -4.34
C GLN A 56 -6.58 13.78 -4.31
N LYS A 57 -6.71 12.73 -5.14
CA LYS A 57 -5.70 11.69 -5.30
C LYS A 57 -4.38 12.27 -5.78
N GLN A 58 -4.41 13.12 -6.82
CA GLN A 58 -3.21 13.77 -7.34
C GLN A 58 -2.58 14.71 -6.32
N LEU A 59 -3.37 15.42 -5.52
CA LEU A 59 -2.85 16.24 -4.44
C LEU A 59 -2.14 15.40 -3.37
N CYS A 60 -2.72 14.26 -2.96
CA CYS A 60 -2.09 13.32 -2.04
C CYS A 60 -0.77 12.76 -2.60
N ILE A 61 -0.71 12.44 -3.89
CA ILE A 61 0.50 11.98 -4.56
C ILE A 61 1.58 13.07 -4.52
N LYS A 62 1.26 14.30 -4.90
CA LYS A 62 2.20 15.43 -4.88
C LYS A 62 2.74 15.71 -3.47
N ILE A 63 1.88 15.69 -2.45
CA ILE A 63 2.31 15.87 -1.06
C ILE A 63 3.27 14.74 -0.66
N THR A 64 2.95 13.50 -1.03
CA THR A 64 3.79 12.33 -0.74
C THR A 64 5.17 12.46 -1.38
N GLU A 65 5.23 12.80 -2.66
CA GLU A 65 6.49 12.97 -3.41
C GLU A 65 7.34 14.12 -2.85
N SER A 66 6.70 15.25 -2.50
CA SER A 66 7.40 16.38 -1.86
C SER A 66 8.06 15.96 -0.55
N VAL A 67 7.35 15.24 0.32
CA VAL A 67 7.91 14.78 1.60
C VAL A 67 9.08 13.80 1.40
N ILE A 68 8.97 12.91 0.41
CA ILE A 68 10.05 11.97 0.07
C ILE A 68 11.31 12.74 -0.35
N TYR A 69 11.13 13.73 -1.20
CA TYR A 69 12.22 14.60 -1.64
C TYR A 69 12.82 15.42 -0.48
N ASP A 70 11.98 16.03 0.37
CA ASP A 70 12.40 16.81 1.53
C ASP A 70 13.22 15.97 2.53
N GLU A 71 12.93 14.66 2.62
CA GLU A 71 13.69 13.70 3.45
C GLU A 71 14.92 13.12 2.74
N GLY A 72 15.28 13.65 1.55
CA GLY A 72 16.47 13.27 0.81
C GLY A 72 16.38 11.90 0.14
N GLN A 73 15.17 11.41 -0.13
CA GLN A 73 14.94 10.15 -0.81
C GLN A 73 14.41 10.40 -2.23
N GLU A 74 14.39 9.35 -3.06
CA GLU A 74 13.96 9.44 -4.46
C GLU A 74 12.69 8.62 -4.69
N CYS A 75 11.61 9.26 -5.17
CA CYS A 75 10.44 8.55 -5.68
C CYS A 75 10.73 8.01 -7.08
N LEU A 76 10.76 6.68 -7.22
CA LEU A 76 10.99 6.02 -8.51
C LEU A 76 9.71 5.93 -9.35
N GLY A 77 8.55 6.00 -8.71
CA GLY A 77 7.26 5.96 -9.39
C GLY A 77 6.18 5.22 -8.63
N TRP A 78 5.01 5.14 -9.26
CA TRP A 78 3.80 4.56 -8.71
C TRP A 78 3.26 3.42 -9.57
N ARG A 79 2.66 2.43 -8.92
CA ARG A 79 1.97 1.30 -9.54
C ARG A 79 0.52 1.27 -9.06
N ASP A 80 -0.43 1.08 -9.96
CA ASP A 80 -1.79 0.73 -9.57
C ASP A 80 -1.82 -0.72 -9.09
N VAL A 81 -2.39 -0.94 -7.91
CA VAL A 81 -2.59 -2.30 -7.40
C VAL A 81 -3.85 -2.87 -8.04
N PRO A 82 -3.74 -3.98 -8.80
CA PRO A 82 -4.93 -4.61 -9.36
C PRO A 82 -5.81 -5.17 -8.24
N VAL A 83 -7.10 -4.91 -8.33
CA VAL A 83 -8.12 -5.44 -7.41
C VAL A 83 -9.30 -5.97 -8.20
N ASP A 84 -9.90 -7.06 -7.71
CA ASP A 84 -11.08 -7.68 -8.29
C ASP A 84 -12.17 -7.86 -7.24
N ALA A 85 -12.97 -6.82 -7.08
CA ALA A 85 -14.06 -6.80 -6.11
C ALA A 85 -15.21 -7.74 -6.51
N ASP A 86 -15.36 -8.05 -7.81
CA ASP A 86 -16.39 -8.96 -8.31
C ASP A 86 -16.01 -10.41 -8.04
N LYS A 87 -14.77 -10.81 -8.38
CA LYS A 87 -14.24 -12.14 -8.06
C LYS A 87 -14.26 -12.43 -6.55
N ALA A 88 -14.01 -11.40 -5.75
CA ALA A 88 -14.02 -11.50 -4.29
C ALA A 88 -15.42 -11.43 -3.67
N ASP A 89 -16.45 -11.20 -4.46
CA ASP A 89 -17.84 -10.98 -3.97
C ASP A 89 -17.90 -9.97 -2.82
N VAL A 90 -17.25 -8.81 -3.00
CA VAL A 90 -17.22 -7.75 -1.97
C VAL A 90 -18.58 -7.10 -1.85
N GLY A 91 -19.09 -6.98 -0.62
CA GLY A 91 -20.39 -6.41 -0.33
C GLY A 91 -20.51 -4.91 -0.65
N PRO A 92 -21.73 -4.40 -0.90
CA PRO A 92 -21.99 -3.02 -1.33
C PRO A 92 -21.39 -1.96 -0.39
N ALA A 93 -21.46 -2.17 0.91
CA ALA A 93 -20.91 -1.22 1.89
C ALA A 93 -19.39 -1.09 1.78
N SER A 94 -18.67 -2.23 1.66
CA SER A 94 -17.23 -2.24 1.47
C SER A 94 -16.81 -1.64 0.11
N ARG A 95 -17.57 -1.93 -0.97
CA ARG A 95 -17.32 -1.34 -2.29
C ARG A 95 -17.45 0.18 -2.27
N LYS A 96 -18.46 0.71 -1.61
CA LYS A 96 -18.69 2.16 -1.48
C LYS A 96 -17.56 2.86 -0.73
N ALA A 97 -16.91 2.18 0.19
CA ALA A 97 -15.81 2.70 0.99
C ALA A 97 -14.42 2.35 0.42
N GLN A 98 -14.36 1.66 -0.72
CA GLN A 98 -13.10 1.21 -1.32
C GLN A 98 -12.28 2.40 -1.78
N PRO A 99 -11.04 2.57 -1.29
CA PRO A 99 -10.12 3.61 -1.77
C PRO A 99 -9.49 3.21 -3.10
N THR A 100 -8.84 4.15 -3.78
CA THR A 100 -7.83 3.83 -4.79
C THR A 100 -6.61 3.24 -4.10
N ILE A 101 -6.07 2.14 -4.60
CA ILE A 101 -4.91 1.46 -4.01
C ILE A 101 -3.73 1.57 -4.96
N LYS A 102 -2.65 2.20 -4.49
CA LYS A 102 -1.41 2.33 -5.25
C LYS A 102 -0.20 1.87 -4.43
N GLN A 103 0.82 1.44 -5.14
CA GLN A 103 2.14 1.18 -4.59
C GLN A 103 3.12 2.23 -5.04
N ILE A 104 3.93 2.73 -4.10
CA ILE A 104 5.02 3.65 -4.38
C ILE A 104 6.35 2.94 -4.24
N PHE A 105 7.27 3.19 -5.15
CA PHE A 105 8.65 2.72 -5.09
C PHE A 105 9.55 3.89 -4.70
N ILE A 106 10.32 3.73 -3.62
CA ILE A 106 11.23 4.75 -3.09
C ILE A 106 12.63 4.16 -3.06
N LYS A 107 13.59 4.88 -3.64
CA LYS A 107 15.01 4.55 -3.54
C LYS A 107 15.65 5.34 -2.41
N SER A 108 16.57 4.73 -1.69
CA SER A 108 17.38 5.42 -0.68
C SER A 108 18.22 6.54 -1.30
N GLY A 109 18.33 7.64 -0.60
CA GLY A 109 19.32 8.67 -0.92
C GLY A 109 20.73 8.11 -0.95
N ALA A 110 21.68 8.89 -1.46
CA ALA A 110 23.08 8.48 -1.52
C ALA A 110 23.66 8.30 -0.11
N ASP A 111 24.52 7.30 0.02
CA ASP A 111 25.41 7.09 1.18
C ASP A 111 24.71 6.89 2.54
N ILE A 112 23.50 6.33 2.57
CA ILE A 112 22.83 5.93 3.81
C ILE A 112 22.69 4.41 3.91
N GLU A 113 22.90 3.90 5.12
CA GLU A 113 22.69 2.49 5.45
C GLU A 113 21.21 2.14 5.57
N GLN A 114 20.89 0.86 5.42
CA GLN A 114 19.49 0.37 5.43
C GLN A 114 18.71 0.78 6.68
N ASP A 115 19.35 0.77 7.85
CA ASP A 115 18.70 1.15 9.10
C ASP A 115 18.35 2.65 9.15
N GLU A 116 19.21 3.49 8.59
CA GLU A 116 18.93 4.91 8.45
C GLU A 116 17.80 5.13 7.43
N PHE A 117 17.84 4.43 6.31
CA PHE A 117 16.74 4.46 5.33
C PHE A 117 15.41 4.06 5.96
N ASN A 118 15.37 3.00 6.77
CA ASN A 118 14.16 2.58 7.47
C ASN A 118 13.64 3.67 8.44
N ARG A 119 14.53 4.39 9.14
CA ARG A 119 14.15 5.55 9.96
C ARG A 119 13.56 6.68 9.13
N LYS A 120 14.16 6.97 7.96
CA LYS A 120 13.63 7.96 7.00
C LYS A 120 12.23 7.57 6.50
N LEU A 121 12.01 6.30 6.13
CA LEU A 121 10.69 5.81 5.71
C LEU A 121 9.62 5.98 6.81
N TYR A 122 9.99 5.77 8.08
CA TYR A 122 9.09 6.03 9.20
C TYR A 122 8.73 7.52 9.30
N LEU A 123 9.71 8.42 9.19
CA LEU A 123 9.49 9.88 9.21
C LEU A 123 8.60 10.31 8.03
N ILE A 124 8.90 9.86 6.82
CA ILE A 124 8.10 10.09 5.60
C ILE A 124 6.64 9.67 5.87
N ARG A 125 6.41 8.43 6.33
CA ARG A 125 5.07 7.93 6.63
C ARG A 125 4.31 8.83 7.61
N LYS A 126 4.98 9.29 8.66
CA LYS A 126 4.36 10.17 9.66
C LYS A 126 4.03 11.55 9.10
N GLN A 127 4.97 12.15 8.38
CA GLN A 127 4.80 13.49 7.82
C GLN A 127 3.70 13.52 6.75
N ILE A 128 3.68 12.55 5.81
CA ILE A 128 2.62 12.51 4.79
C ILE A 128 1.25 12.30 5.42
N SER A 129 1.14 11.40 6.41
CA SER A 129 -0.12 11.16 7.11
C SER A 129 -0.61 12.42 7.84
N HIS A 130 0.30 13.18 8.45
CA HIS A 130 -0.03 14.41 9.15
C HIS A 130 -0.41 15.54 8.17
N LYS A 131 0.41 15.78 7.14
CA LYS A 131 0.15 16.81 6.14
C LYS A 131 -1.18 16.57 5.38
N ILE A 132 -1.47 15.33 5.01
CA ILE A 132 -2.69 15.01 4.26
C ILE A 132 -3.93 15.10 5.14
N ARG A 133 -3.89 14.55 6.37
CA ARG A 133 -5.05 14.59 7.27
C ARG A 133 -5.34 15.98 7.82
N GLY A 134 -4.37 16.86 7.89
CA GLY A 134 -4.50 18.24 8.30
C GLY A 134 -4.72 19.22 7.14
N ASN A 135 -4.96 18.74 5.92
CA ASN A 135 -5.20 19.59 4.77
C ASN A 135 -6.70 19.79 4.55
N ASP A 136 -7.17 21.03 4.75
CA ASP A 136 -8.59 21.40 4.62
C ASP A 136 -9.12 21.33 3.18
N GLU A 137 -8.24 21.28 2.17
CA GLU A 137 -8.61 21.10 0.75
C GLU A 137 -9.01 19.64 0.44
N LEU A 138 -8.72 18.69 1.35
CA LEU A 138 -8.94 17.27 1.15
C LEU A 138 -10.19 16.76 1.91
N SER A 139 -11.37 16.83 1.28
CA SER A 139 -12.60 16.30 1.86
C SER A 139 -12.59 14.77 2.05
N GLU A 140 -11.82 14.06 1.23
CA GLU A 140 -11.62 12.61 1.31
C GLU A 140 -10.33 12.19 2.06
N ALA A 141 -9.69 13.10 2.81
CA ALA A 141 -8.46 12.81 3.57
C ALA A 141 -8.56 11.56 4.46
N LYS A 142 -9.77 11.20 4.92
CA LYS A 142 -10.04 9.97 5.71
C LYS A 142 -9.76 8.68 4.95
N LEU A 143 -9.81 8.70 3.61
CA LEU A 143 -9.47 7.54 2.77
C LEU A 143 -7.96 7.36 2.62
N PHE A 144 -7.17 8.38 2.93
CA PHE A 144 -5.72 8.28 2.86
C PHE A 144 -5.18 7.43 4.02
N TYR A 145 -4.48 6.36 3.66
CA TYR A 145 -3.84 5.50 4.64
C TYR A 145 -2.61 4.78 4.08
N VAL A 146 -1.48 4.89 4.79
CA VAL A 146 -0.28 4.12 4.46
C VAL A 146 -0.35 2.77 5.17
N CYS A 147 -0.69 1.71 4.42
CA CYS A 147 -0.78 0.35 4.96
C CYS A 147 0.59 -0.15 5.41
N SER A 148 1.59 0.04 4.54
CA SER A 148 3.00 -0.25 4.82
C SER A 148 3.88 0.67 4.01
N LEU A 149 5.10 0.89 4.48
CA LEU A 149 6.19 1.55 3.77
C LEU A 149 7.49 1.01 4.33
N SER A 150 8.15 0.09 3.63
CA SER A 150 9.27 -0.67 4.17
C SER A 150 10.20 -1.20 3.09
N THR A 151 11.46 -1.46 3.47
CA THR A 151 12.44 -2.17 2.65
C THR A 151 12.31 -3.69 2.71
N SER A 152 11.56 -4.22 3.68
CA SER A 152 11.57 -5.66 4.02
C SER A 152 10.21 -6.33 4.09
N VAL A 153 9.12 -5.57 4.25
CA VAL A 153 7.77 -6.12 4.36
C VAL A 153 6.75 -5.30 3.59
N ILE A 154 5.64 -5.95 3.21
CA ILE A 154 4.49 -5.27 2.62
C ILE A 154 3.19 -5.80 3.22
N VAL A 155 2.18 -4.94 3.32
CA VAL A 155 0.86 -5.29 3.87
C VAL A 155 -0.21 -5.11 2.79
N TYR A 156 -0.96 -6.18 2.53
CA TYR A 156 -2.22 -6.15 1.79
C TYR A 156 -3.37 -6.31 2.78
N LYS A 157 -4.32 -5.42 2.76
CA LYS A 157 -5.49 -5.47 3.66
C LYS A 157 -6.67 -4.67 3.11
N GLY A 158 -7.85 -4.89 3.69
CA GLY A 158 -9.07 -4.15 3.32
C GLY A 158 -10.23 -4.47 4.24
N MET A 159 -11.37 -3.81 4.03
CA MET A 159 -12.65 -4.16 4.64
C MET A 159 -13.22 -5.42 3.95
N LEU A 160 -12.57 -6.54 4.22
CA LEU A 160 -12.79 -7.84 3.60
C LEU A 160 -13.01 -8.91 4.66
N THR A 161 -13.64 -9.99 4.29
CA THR A 161 -13.52 -11.25 5.03
C THR A 161 -12.20 -11.93 4.70
N PRO A 162 -11.68 -12.84 5.54
CA PRO A 162 -10.46 -13.58 5.23
C PRO A 162 -10.51 -14.33 3.88
N ALA A 163 -11.67 -14.86 3.51
CA ALA A 163 -11.86 -15.59 2.24
C ALA A 163 -11.79 -14.69 1.01
N GLN A 164 -12.08 -13.40 1.17
CA GLN A 164 -12.07 -12.43 0.07
C GLN A 164 -10.67 -11.89 -0.25
N LEU A 165 -9.70 -12.01 0.66
CA LEU A 165 -8.39 -11.34 0.54
C LEU A 165 -7.64 -11.73 -0.73
N PHE A 166 -7.51 -13.03 -1.01
CA PHE A 166 -6.79 -13.52 -2.19
C PHE A 166 -7.54 -13.26 -3.50
N PRO A 167 -8.85 -13.55 -3.60
CA PRO A 167 -9.61 -13.19 -4.79
C PRO A 167 -9.61 -11.69 -5.08
N PHE A 168 -9.57 -10.84 -4.04
CA PHE A 168 -9.56 -9.38 -4.19
C PHE A 168 -8.22 -8.83 -4.70
N TYR A 169 -7.09 -9.44 -4.30
CA TYR A 169 -5.76 -9.01 -4.68
C TYR A 169 -5.07 -10.03 -5.61
N PRO A 170 -5.21 -9.92 -6.95
CA PRO A 170 -4.53 -10.81 -7.90
C PRO A 170 -3.02 -10.92 -7.71
N ASP A 171 -2.38 -9.89 -7.15
CA ASP A 171 -0.95 -9.91 -6.80
C ASP A 171 -0.59 -11.10 -5.91
N LEU A 172 -1.45 -11.44 -4.93
CA LEU A 172 -1.21 -12.51 -3.96
C LEU A 172 -1.28 -13.92 -4.59
N GLU A 173 -1.90 -14.04 -5.77
CA GLU A 173 -1.97 -15.28 -6.56
C GLU A 173 -0.87 -15.38 -7.62
N ASN A 174 -0.01 -14.36 -7.74
CA ASN A 174 1.06 -14.34 -8.75
C ASN A 174 2.17 -15.34 -8.39
N LYS A 175 2.60 -16.17 -9.34
CA LYS A 175 3.65 -17.17 -9.15
C LYS A 175 5.01 -16.63 -8.71
N ASP A 176 5.29 -15.36 -9.01
CA ASP A 176 6.53 -14.69 -8.63
C ASP A 176 6.42 -13.98 -7.26
N PHE A 177 5.23 -14.02 -6.64
CA PHE A 177 4.99 -13.47 -5.30
C PHE A 177 5.46 -14.46 -4.23
N GLU A 178 6.78 -14.63 -4.11
CA GLU A 178 7.42 -15.54 -3.19
C GLU A 178 7.75 -14.83 -1.86
N THR A 179 7.41 -15.45 -0.74
CA THR A 179 7.70 -14.91 0.59
C THR A 179 8.05 -16.04 1.58
N HIS A 180 8.95 -15.75 2.51
CA HIS A 180 9.35 -16.66 3.58
C HIS A 180 8.64 -16.35 4.91
N LEU A 181 7.85 -15.28 4.97
CA LEU A 181 7.14 -14.82 6.15
C LEU A 181 5.71 -14.41 5.76
N ALA A 182 4.74 -14.87 6.52
CA ALA A 182 3.37 -14.39 6.43
C ALA A 182 2.76 -14.22 7.82
N MET A 183 2.22 -13.04 8.11
CA MET A 183 1.40 -12.76 9.28
C MET A 183 0.01 -12.33 8.82
N VAL A 184 -1.02 -13.00 9.29
CA VAL A 184 -2.40 -12.76 8.90
C VAL A 184 -3.23 -12.21 10.05
N HIS A 185 -4.23 -11.40 9.72
CA HIS A 185 -5.24 -10.93 10.66
C HIS A 185 -6.63 -10.94 10.02
N SER A 186 -7.66 -11.08 10.85
CA SER A 186 -9.07 -11.11 10.46
C SER A 186 -9.89 -9.97 11.08
N ARG A 187 -9.24 -8.85 11.37
CA ARG A 187 -9.82 -7.58 11.83
C ARG A 187 -9.05 -6.41 11.27
N PHE A 188 -9.74 -5.27 11.14
CA PHE A 188 -9.10 -4.01 10.71
C PHE A 188 -8.48 -3.26 11.89
#